data_88c9419f5ff950b2606b8da63779bd0e
#
_entry.id   88c9419f5ff950b2606b8da63779bd0e
#
_cell.length_a   1.000
_cell.length_b   1.000
_cell.length_c   1.000
_cell.angle_alpha   90.00
_cell.angle_beta   90.00
_cell.angle_gamma   90.00
#
_symmetry.space_group_name_H-M   'P 1'
#
loop_
_entity.id
_entity.type
_entity.pdbx_description
1 polymer ?
#
loop_
_entity_poly.entity_id
_entity_poly.type
_entity_poly.pdbx_seq_one_letter_code
_entity_poly.pdbx_strand_id
1 'polypeptide(L)'
;LPIFHYPLAYYAAYFSIRAAEFDANVIARGQDYVGEQIHKLEQAATEKKLDAKQNATLIVLQLAWEMYLRGFSCEYVDIYESDAEKFIIHDHSLLPPIASLSGMGAKASQSIVEARRDGVFTSVEDLRRRTGISKTNIEILREHGALDGMGESDQIELFS
;
A
#
# COMPACT_ATOMS: atom_id res chain seq x y z
N LEU A 1 -4.08 19.16 -18.39
CA LEU A 1 -5.24 18.68 -19.10
C LEU A 1 -5.67 17.29 -18.60
N PRO A 2 -4.81 16.24 -18.59
CA PRO A 2 -5.23 14.95 -18.05
C PRO A 2 -5.70 15.02 -16.60
N ILE A 3 -5.11 15.91 -15.79
CA ILE A 3 -5.47 16.05 -14.38
C ILE A 3 -6.91 16.60 -14.19
N PHE A 4 -7.44 17.37 -15.14
CA PHE A 4 -8.80 17.88 -15.05
C PHE A 4 -9.84 16.88 -15.53
N HIS A 5 -9.51 16.07 -16.54
CA HIS A 5 -10.44 15.11 -17.13
C HIS A 5 -10.34 13.72 -16.50
N TYR A 6 -9.12 13.32 -16.13
CA TYR A 6 -8.85 11.99 -15.60
C TYR A 6 -7.88 12.09 -14.42
N PRO A 7 -8.28 12.73 -13.32
CA PRO A 7 -7.37 13.03 -12.22
C PRO A 7 -6.77 11.78 -11.57
N LEU A 8 -7.55 10.72 -11.38
CA LEU A 8 -7.03 9.49 -10.78
C LEU A 8 -6.04 8.78 -11.70
N ALA A 9 -6.23 8.85 -13.02
CA ALA A 9 -5.27 8.31 -13.97
C ALA A 9 -3.93 9.04 -13.88
N TYR A 10 -3.97 10.36 -13.71
CA TYR A 10 -2.78 11.17 -13.49
C TYR A 10 -2.03 10.76 -12.22
N TYR A 11 -2.76 10.66 -11.11
CA TYR A 11 -2.15 10.25 -9.83
C TYR A 11 -1.59 8.84 -9.90
N ALA A 12 -2.33 7.90 -10.50
CA ALA A 12 -1.87 6.53 -10.67
C ALA A 12 -0.57 6.46 -11.47
N ALA A 13 -0.49 7.21 -12.58
CA ALA A 13 0.70 7.27 -13.42
C ALA A 13 1.88 7.87 -12.65
N TYR A 14 1.67 8.97 -11.95
CA TYR A 14 2.72 9.61 -11.17
C TYR A 14 3.26 8.69 -10.07
N PHE A 15 2.37 8.10 -9.29
CA PHE A 15 2.77 7.19 -8.20
C PHE A 15 3.45 5.93 -8.74
N SER A 16 3.09 5.48 -9.94
CA SER A 16 3.77 4.34 -10.58
C SER A 16 5.21 4.67 -10.95
N ILE A 17 5.45 5.89 -11.43
CA ILE A 17 6.81 6.36 -11.75
C ILE A 17 7.64 6.53 -10.47
N ARG A 18 7.01 6.96 -9.38
CA ARG A 18 7.63 7.19 -8.08
C ARG A 18 7.36 6.06 -7.09
N ALA A 19 7.28 4.82 -7.59
CA ALA A 19 6.91 3.67 -6.78
C ALA A 19 7.82 3.46 -5.56
N ALA A 20 9.11 3.79 -5.69
CA ALA A 20 10.08 3.63 -4.59
C ALA A 20 9.77 4.53 -3.39
N GLU A 21 9.11 5.67 -3.62
CA GLU A 21 8.78 6.64 -2.57
C GLU A 21 7.31 6.57 -2.14
N PHE A 22 6.49 5.76 -2.83
CA PHE A 22 5.09 5.59 -2.47
C PHE A 22 4.96 4.42 -1.49
N ASP A 23 4.55 4.72 -0.27
CA ASP A 23 4.28 3.69 0.74
C ASP A 23 2.77 3.66 1.04
N ALA A 24 2.11 2.59 0.61
CA ALA A 24 0.69 2.42 0.83
C ALA A 24 0.33 2.40 2.32
N ASN A 25 1.24 1.91 3.16
CA ASN A 25 1.01 1.87 4.60
C ASN A 25 0.90 3.27 5.22
N VAL A 26 1.48 4.25 4.58
CA VAL A 26 1.37 5.67 5.00
C VAL A 26 0.18 6.33 4.31
N ILE A 27 0.15 6.25 2.98
CA ILE A 27 -0.79 7.05 2.17
C ILE A 27 -2.23 6.60 2.34
N ALA A 28 -2.49 5.30 2.49
CA ALA A 28 -3.84 4.77 2.68
C ALA A 28 -4.48 5.18 4.01
N ARG A 29 -3.70 5.66 4.97
CA ARG A 29 -4.22 6.04 6.29
C ARG A 29 -5.03 7.34 6.29
N GLY A 30 -5.07 8.04 5.17
CA GLY A 30 -5.93 9.20 5.01
C GLY A 30 -5.19 10.52 5.04
N GLN A 31 -5.95 11.57 4.75
CA GLN A 31 -5.43 12.93 4.57
C GLN A 31 -4.68 13.45 5.79
N ASP A 32 -5.27 13.29 6.97
CA ASP A 32 -4.70 13.84 8.20
C ASP A 32 -3.35 13.20 8.53
N TYR A 33 -3.27 11.88 8.41
CA TYR A 33 -2.01 11.17 8.66
C TYR A 33 -0.93 11.56 7.66
N VAL A 34 -1.29 11.66 6.38
CA VAL A 34 -0.37 12.14 5.34
C VAL A 34 0.11 13.55 5.66
N GLY A 35 -0.80 14.43 6.08
CA GLY A 35 -0.45 15.79 6.50
C GLY A 35 0.53 15.84 7.67
N GLU A 36 0.36 14.96 8.65
CA GLU A 36 1.30 14.83 9.77
C GLU A 36 2.70 14.41 9.31
N GLN A 37 2.77 13.48 8.37
CA GLN A 37 4.06 13.02 7.84
C GLN A 37 4.75 14.11 7.03
N ILE A 38 4.00 14.90 6.26
CA ILE A 38 4.52 16.06 5.55
C ILE A 38 5.12 17.05 6.56
N HIS A 39 4.36 17.37 7.60
CA HIS A 39 4.80 18.31 8.63
C HIS A 39 6.10 17.87 9.30
N LYS A 40 6.23 16.59 9.62
CA LYS A 40 7.46 16.04 10.22
C LYS A 40 8.67 16.20 9.30
N LEU A 41 8.50 15.96 8.00
CA LEU A 41 9.59 16.15 7.03
C LEU A 41 9.94 17.63 6.87
N GLU A 42 8.96 18.51 6.82
CA GLU A 42 9.20 19.94 6.73
C GLU A 42 9.91 20.48 7.97
N GLN A 43 9.56 20.01 9.17
CA GLN A 43 10.27 20.36 10.39
C GLN A 43 11.70 19.85 10.38
N ALA A 44 11.90 18.60 9.95
CA ALA A 44 13.25 18.03 9.83
C ALA A 44 14.12 18.86 8.87
N ALA A 45 13.53 19.40 7.80
CA ALA A 45 14.22 20.24 6.83
C ALA A 45 14.72 21.56 7.43
N THR A 46 14.09 22.07 8.50
CA THR A 46 14.53 23.28 9.19
C THR A 46 15.78 23.07 10.04
N GLU A 47 16.00 21.83 10.48
CA GLU A 47 17.14 21.50 11.34
C GLU A 47 18.32 20.97 10.53
N LYS A 48 18.04 20.20 9.49
CA LYS A 48 19.05 19.59 8.65
C LYS A 48 18.50 19.41 7.24
N LYS A 49 19.35 19.64 6.23
CA LYS A 49 18.98 19.44 4.84
C LYS A 49 18.50 18.00 4.62
N LEU A 50 17.34 17.83 3.97
CA LEU A 50 16.83 16.52 3.61
C LEU A 50 17.71 15.88 2.53
N ASP A 51 17.90 14.58 2.60
CA ASP A 51 18.56 13.84 1.53
C ASP A 51 17.63 13.69 0.32
N ALA A 52 18.16 13.13 -0.77
CA ALA A 52 17.42 13.00 -2.01
C ALA A 52 16.16 12.13 -1.86
N LYS A 53 16.25 11.06 -1.06
CA LYS A 53 15.12 10.17 -0.82
C LYS A 53 14.03 10.84 0.00
N GLN A 54 14.42 11.57 1.04
CA GLN A 54 13.46 12.32 1.87
C GLN A 54 12.74 13.40 1.06
N ASN A 55 13.46 14.10 0.18
CA ASN A 55 12.87 15.09 -0.70
C ASN A 55 11.86 14.46 -1.67
N ALA A 56 12.23 13.33 -2.27
CA ALA A 56 11.34 12.62 -3.18
C ALA A 56 10.09 12.09 -2.46
N THR A 57 10.25 11.57 -1.25
CA THR A 57 9.14 11.13 -0.41
C THR A 57 8.21 12.29 -0.06
N LEU A 58 8.76 13.45 0.28
CA LEU A 58 7.97 14.64 0.58
C LEU A 58 7.10 15.05 -0.61
N ILE A 59 7.65 15.02 -1.82
CA ILE A 59 6.91 15.36 -3.04
C ILE A 59 5.74 14.38 -3.25
N VAL A 60 5.98 13.09 -3.07
CA VAL A 60 4.93 12.08 -3.20
C VAL A 60 3.84 12.29 -2.17
N LEU A 61 4.19 12.56 -0.91
CA LEU A 61 3.22 12.83 0.15
C LEU A 61 2.40 14.10 -0.13
N GLN A 62 3.04 15.15 -0.62
CA GLN A 62 2.35 16.38 -0.98
C GLN A 62 1.34 16.15 -2.09
N LEU A 63 1.69 15.34 -3.09
CA LEU A 63 0.77 15.00 -4.17
C LEU A 63 -0.38 14.13 -3.68
N ALA A 64 -0.11 13.18 -2.78
CA ALA A 64 -1.16 12.36 -2.16
C ALA A 64 -2.12 13.23 -1.34
N TRP A 65 -1.60 14.18 -0.59
CA TRP A 65 -2.40 15.11 0.19
C TRP A 65 -3.30 15.96 -0.71
N GLU A 66 -2.75 16.46 -1.82
CA GLU A 66 -3.53 17.19 -2.83
C GLU A 66 -4.65 16.31 -3.41
N MET A 67 -4.37 15.05 -3.68
CA MET A 67 -5.37 14.09 -4.17
C MET A 67 -6.55 13.99 -3.19
N TYR A 68 -6.28 13.87 -1.90
CA TYR A 68 -7.30 13.85 -0.86
C TYR A 68 -8.11 15.17 -0.84
N LEU A 69 -7.43 16.30 -0.97
CA LEU A 69 -8.11 17.60 -1.02
C LEU A 69 -9.10 17.71 -2.19
N ARG A 70 -8.81 17.02 -3.28
CA ARG A 70 -9.70 17.00 -4.46
C ARG A 70 -10.87 16.03 -4.30
N GLY A 71 -10.98 15.36 -3.16
CA GLY A 71 -12.08 14.43 -2.89
C GLY A 71 -11.81 12.99 -3.31
N PHE A 72 -10.60 12.67 -3.72
CA PHE A 72 -10.19 11.30 -4.02
C PHE A 72 -9.54 10.69 -2.79
N SER A 73 -9.41 9.37 -2.79
CA SER A 73 -8.79 8.67 -1.67
C SER A 73 -7.88 7.52 -2.16
N CYS A 74 -7.09 7.01 -1.25
CA CYS A 74 -6.30 5.81 -1.46
C CYS A 74 -6.85 4.72 -0.55
N GLU A 75 -7.15 3.57 -1.13
CA GLU A 75 -7.64 2.41 -0.38
C GLU A 75 -6.47 1.68 0.26
N TYR A 76 -6.75 0.88 1.28
CA TYR A 76 -5.77 -0.06 1.81
C TYR A 76 -5.51 -1.16 0.79
N VAL A 77 -4.29 -1.67 0.78
CA VAL A 77 -3.95 -2.85 -0.04
C VAL A 77 -4.84 -4.01 0.37
N ASP A 78 -5.39 -4.69 -0.62
CA ASP A 78 -6.24 -5.86 -0.43
C ASP A 78 -5.57 -7.07 -1.10
N ILE A 79 -5.39 -8.15 -0.35
CA ILE A 79 -4.69 -9.34 -0.85
C ILE A 79 -5.45 -10.06 -1.97
N TYR A 80 -6.74 -9.80 -2.11
CA TYR A 80 -7.58 -10.44 -3.14
C TYR A 80 -7.80 -9.56 -4.36
N GLU A 81 -7.88 -8.25 -4.19
CA GLU A 81 -8.23 -7.33 -5.26
C GLU A 81 -7.05 -6.51 -5.78
N SER A 82 -6.05 -6.22 -4.95
CA SER A 82 -4.89 -5.47 -5.40
C SER A 82 -4.10 -6.23 -6.45
N ASP A 83 -3.61 -5.51 -7.45
CA ASP A 83 -2.62 -6.06 -8.36
C ASP A 83 -1.27 -6.19 -7.67
N ALA A 84 -0.35 -6.93 -8.26
CA ALA A 84 0.99 -7.06 -7.68
C ALA A 84 1.77 -5.75 -7.75
N GLU A 85 1.72 -5.05 -8.88
CA GLU A 85 2.57 -3.89 -9.15
C GLU A 85 1.85 -2.67 -9.72
N LYS A 86 0.59 -2.80 -10.16
CA LYS A 86 -0.15 -1.71 -10.81
C LYS A 86 -1.23 -1.15 -9.90
N PHE A 87 -1.43 0.16 -9.99
CA PHE A 87 -2.57 0.82 -9.34
C PHE A 87 -3.84 0.50 -10.10
N ILE A 88 -4.91 0.28 -9.35
CA ILE A 88 -6.26 0.07 -9.90
C ILE A 88 -7.08 1.30 -9.57
N ILE A 89 -7.81 1.82 -10.56
CA ILE A 89 -8.64 3.00 -10.38
C ILE A 89 -10.09 2.54 -10.14
N HIS A 90 -10.63 2.93 -9.00
CA HIS A 90 -12.06 2.86 -8.69
C HIS A 90 -12.67 4.25 -8.91
N ASP A 91 -13.97 4.43 -8.68
CA ASP A 91 -14.66 5.69 -8.98
C ASP A 91 -13.95 6.93 -8.42
N HIS A 92 -13.67 6.94 -7.12
CA HIS A 92 -13.07 8.08 -6.43
C HIS A 92 -11.84 7.70 -5.62
N SER A 93 -11.27 6.52 -5.88
CA SER A 93 -10.14 6.03 -5.11
C SER A 93 -9.15 5.26 -5.96
N LEU A 94 -7.93 5.19 -5.47
CA LEU A 94 -6.88 4.31 -5.99
C LEU A 94 -6.75 3.10 -5.07
N LEU A 95 -6.70 1.92 -5.66
CA LEU A 95 -6.30 0.69 -4.97
C LEU A 95 -4.83 0.46 -5.27
N PRO A 96 -3.94 0.66 -4.28
CA PRO A 96 -2.51 0.51 -4.51
C PRO A 96 -2.11 -0.96 -4.68
N PRO A 97 -1.02 -1.23 -5.39
CA PRO A 97 -0.53 -2.58 -5.54
C PRO A 97 0.07 -3.14 -4.25
N ILE A 98 0.14 -4.45 -4.15
CA ILE A 98 0.73 -5.12 -2.99
C ILE A 98 2.18 -4.68 -2.80
N ALA A 99 2.94 -4.54 -3.90
CA ALA A 99 4.34 -4.12 -3.86
C ALA A 99 4.53 -2.69 -3.34
N SER A 100 3.48 -1.88 -3.23
CA SER A 100 3.58 -0.53 -2.69
C SER A 100 3.66 -0.48 -1.17
N LEU A 101 3.49 -1.59 -0.49
CA LEU A 101 3.81 -1.70 0.93
C LEU A 101 5.33 -1.75 1.10
N SER A 102 5.87 -0.85 1.90
CA SER A 102 7.31 -0.78 2.12
C SER A 102 7.88 -2.12 2.60
N GLY A 103 8.90 -2.61 1.93
CA GLY A 103 9.51 -3.90 2.23
C GLY A 103 8.88 -5.09 1.53
N MET A 104 7.78 -4.89 0.80
CA MET A 104 7.12 -5.95 0.04
C MET A 104 7.66 -5.95 -1.40
N GLY A 105 8.43 -6.98 -1.74
CA GLY A 105 9.02 -7.09 -3.07
C GLY A 105 8.03 -7.50 -4.15
N ALA A 106 8.41 -7.29 -5.40
CA ALA A 106 7.59 -7.66 -6.56
C ALA A 106 7.33 -9.16 -6.62
N LYS A 107 8.33 -9.98 -6.32
CA LYS A 107 8.21 -11.44 -6.36
C LYS A 107 7.19 -11.95 -5.34
N ALA A 108 7.26 -11.47 -4.10
CA ALA A 108 6.29 -11.82 -3.07
C ALA A 108 4.88 -11.38 -3.46
N SER A 109 4.75 -10.19 -3.99
CA SER A 109 3.47 -9.65 -4.44
C SER A 109 2.86 -10.48 -5.56
N GLN A 110 3.65 -10.88 -6.54
CA GLN A 110 3.20 -11.74 -7.63
C GLN A 110 2.80 -13.13 -7.14
N SER A 111 3.53 -13.68 -6.16
CA SER A 111 3.18 -14.98 -5.57
C SER A 111 1.79 -14.97 -4.94
N ILE A 112 1.42 -13.87 -4.28
CA ILE A 112 0.08 -13.73 -3.70
C ILE A 112 -0.98 -13.69 -4.80
N VAL A 113 -0.75 -12.88 -5.84
CA VAL A 113 -1.70 -12.74 -6.96
C VAL A 113 -1.90 -14.08 -7.68
N GLU A 114 -0.84 -14.84 -7.88
CA GLU A 114 -0.92 -16.15 -8.51
C GLU A 114 -1.64 -17.17 -7.64
N ALA A 115 -1.28 -17.25 -6.36
CA ALA A 115 -1.86 -18.24 -5.44
C ALA A 115 -3.35 -18.01 -5.21
N ARG A 116 -3.81 -16.76 -5.14
CA ARG A 116 -5.23 -16.46 -4.88
C ARG A 116 -6.16 -16.94 -6.00
N ARG A 117 -5.64 -17.25 -7.18
CA ARG A 117 -6.42 -17.80 -8.29
C ARG A 117 -7.00 -19.17 -7.96
N ASP A 118 -6.36 -19.90 -7.06
CA ASP A 118 -6.81 -21.23 -6.62
C ASP A 118 -7.76 -21.16 -5.42
N GLY A 119 -8.29 -19.99 -5.12
CA GLY A 119 -9.25 -19.79 -4.04
C GLY A 119 -8.71 -18.91 -2.91
N VAL A 120 -9.62 -18.55 -2.00
CA VAL A 120 -9.27 -17.72 -0.86
C VAL A 120 -8.27 -18.43 0.05
N PHE A 121 -7.51 -17.64 0.80
CA PHE A 121 -6.61 -18.17 1.82
C PHE A 121 -7.41 -18.45 3.09
N THR A 122 -7.32 -19.68 3.58
CA THR A 122 -8.12 -20.13 4.71
C THR A 122 -7.52 -19.69 6.05
N SER A 123 -6.25 -19.35 6.06
CA SER A 123 -5.52 -18.91 7.26
C SER A 123 -4.21 -18.24 6.85
N VAL A 124 -3.53 -17.58 7.78
CA VAL A 124 -2.19 -17.05 7.56
C VAL A 124 -1.21 -18.18 7.22
N GLU A 125 -1.34 -19.32 7.89
CA GLU A 125 -0.54 -20.50 7.59
C GLU A 125 -0.75 -20.97 6.15
N ASP A 126 -2.00 -21.02 5.69
CA ASP A 126 -2.33 -21.37 4.32
C ASP A 126 -1.75 -20.38 3.31
N LEU A 127 -1.89 -19.09 3.58
CA LEU A 127 -1.30 -18.02 2.77
C LEU A 127 0.20 -18.23 2.61
N ARG A 128 0.89 -18.44 3.71
CA ARG A 128 2.34 -18.59 3.71
C ARG A 128 2.77 -19.87 2.97
N ARG A 129 2.07 -20.95 3.18
CA ARG A 129 2.35 -22.22 2.51
C ARG A 129 2.17 -22.13 0.99
N ARG A 130 1.08 -21.50 0.56
CA ARG A 130 0.72 -21.41 -0.85
C ARG A 130 1.56 -20.39 -1.63
N THR A 131 2.03 -19.34 -0.97
CA THR A 131 2.80 -18.28 -1.61
C THR A 131 4.30 -18.40 -1.41
N GLY A 132 4.75 -19.02 -0.34
CA GLY A 132 6.16 -19.10 0.03
C GLY A 132 6.75 -17.77 0.51
N ILE A 133 5.94 -16.77 0.81
CA ILE A 133 6.44 -15.48 1.28
C ILE A 133 7.04 -15.59 2.69
N SER A 134 7.92 -14.66 3.02
CA SER A 134 8.65 -14.68 4.28
C SER A 134 7.78 -14.28 5.47
N LYS A 135 8.26 -14.61 6.67
CA LYS A 135 7.65 -14.14 7.90
C LYS A 135 7.59 -12.61 7.96
N THR A 136 8.62 -11.94 7.46
CA THR A 136 8.67 -10.49 7.38
C THR A 136 7.54 -9.94 6.48
N ASN A 137 7.31 -10.57 5.33
CA ASN A 137 6.21 -10.19 4.45
C ASN A 137 4.85 -10.37 5.13
N ILE A 138 4.65 -11.44 5.88
CA ILE A 138 3.43 -11.68 6.65
C ILE A 138 3.21 -10.54 7.66
N GLU A 139 4.27 -10.14 8.37
CA GLU A 139 4.16 -9.06 9.35
C GLU A 139 3.82 -7.71 8.68
N ILE A 140 4.38 -7.43 7.52
CA ILE A 140 4.04 -6.22 6.76
C ILE A 140 2.55 -6.21 6.40
N LEU A 141 2.04 -7.32 5.90
CA LEU A 141 0.62 -7.45 5.56
C LEU A 141 -0.27 -7.33 6.81
N ARG A 142 0.13 -7.94 7.89
CA ARG A 142 -0.60 -7.92 9.16
C ARG A 142 -0.68 -6.50 9.72
N GLU A 143 0.43 -5.79 9.77
CA GLU A 143 0.48 -4.42 10.28
C GLU A 143 -0.35 -3.44 9.44
N HIS A 144 -0.43 -3.70 8.14
CA HIS A 144 -1.26 -2.89 7.24
C HIS A 144 -2.75 -3.16 7.43
N GLY A 145 -3.12 -4.27 8.04
CA GLY A 145 -4.49 -4.70 8.19
C GLY A 145 -5.00 -5.60 7.07
N ALA A 146 -4.12 -5.99 6.14
CA ALA A 146 -4.51 -6.81 4.98
C ALA A 146 -4.90 -8.24 5.36
N LEU A 147 -4.56 -8.69 6.56
CA LEU A 147 -4.88 -10.02 7.08
C LEU A 147 -5.97 -10.00 8.15
N ASP A 148 -6.64 -8.87 8.33
CA ASP A 148 -7.68 -8.74 9.36
C ASP A 148 -8.81 -9.74 9.09
N GLY A 149 -9.23 -10.42 10.16
CA GLY A 149 -10.26 -11.44 10.08
C GLY A 149 -9.76 -12.82 9.67
N MET A 150 -8.49 -12.96 9.29
CA MET A 150 -7.91 -14.24 8.92
C MET A 150 -7.29 -14.91 10.15
N GLY A 151 -7.69 -16.16 10.42
CA GLY A 151 -7.10 -16.95 11.51
C GLY A 151 -5.64 -17.33 11.21
N GLU A 152 -4.90 -17.61 12.26
CA GLU A 152 -3.48 -17.98 12.12
C GLU A 152 -3.29 -19.38 11.50
N SER A 153 -4.16 -20.33 11.88
CA SER A 153 -4.04 -21.73 11.49
C SER A 153 -5.40 -22.28 11.07
N ASP A 154 -5.37 -23.30 10.23
CA ASP A 154 -6.56 -24.04 9.81
C ASP A 154 -7.02 -25.04 10.90
N GLN A 155 -6.26 -25.22 11.98
CA GLN A 155 -6.61 -26.15 13.03
C GLN A 155 -7.75 -25.58 13.87
N ILE A 156 -8.74 -26.44 14.13
CA ILE A 156 -9.85 -26.09 15.01
C ILE A 156 -9.37 -26.25 16.45
N GLU A 157 -9.46 -25.15 17.23
CA GLU A 157 -9.17 -25.23 18.65
C GLU A 157 -10.39 -25.81 19.40
N LEU A 158 -10.20 -26.98 19.97
CA LEU A 158 -11.27 -27.67 20.68
C LEU A 158 -11.55 -27.11 22.08
N PHE A 159 -10.63 -26.31 22.62
CA PHE A 159 -10.66 -25.86 24.00
C PHE A 159 -10.37 -24.37 24.17
N SER A 160 -10.79 -23.57 23.25
CA SER A 160 -10.62 -22.13 23.34
C SER A 160 -11.70 -21.45 24.19
#